data_1e095ae45af1a4bae1fc8a3d596b92ad
#
_entry.id   1e095ae45af1a4bae1fc8a3d596b92ad
#
_cell.length_a   1.000
_cell.length_b   1.000
_cell.length_c   1.000
_cell.angle_alpha   90.00
_cell.angle_beta   90.00
_cell.angle_gamma   90.00
#
_symmetry.space_group_name_H-M   'P 1'
#
loop_
_entity.id
_entity.type
_entity.pdbx_description
1 polymer ?
#
loop_
_entity_poly.entity_id
_entity_poly.type
_entity_poly.pdbx_seq_one_letter_code
_entity_poly.pdbx_strand_id
1 'polypeptide(L)'
;MRALTVRPGTANSITLEDVPPPPESDGSVLVRALALGICGTDREIVDGEYGTAPAGRARLILGHESLGRVEEAPPGCGLACGDLVVGIVRRPDPVPCPACAAGEWDMCRNGQYTERGIKARNGYGAEYFRVEPDFVVKLDPALDMLGVLLEPTSVVAKAWEHVQRIGSRSAAWTPRVALITGAGPVGLLAALIAAQLGLDVHILDRNDDGPKPKLARDLGATYHSGDLGTLCPDVVIECTGAASVIVDAMSRTAPDGIVCLAGVSSGGRKFAVDIGSLNRNLVLENDVVFGSVNANRRHYKAAADALAKADKAWLARLITRRVPLARWHEAFEQRGDDIKVVLEFAA
;
A
#
# COMPACT_ATOMS: atom_id res chain seq x y z
N MET A 1 -3.90 27.20 5.10
CA MET A 1 -3.31 26.29 4.11
C MET A 1 -4.41 25.52 3.40
N ARG A 2 -4.21 25.15 2.15
CA ARG A 2 -5.17 24.34 1.39
C ARG A 2 -5.08 22.88 1.78
N ALA A 3 -6.23 22.21 1.88
CA ALA A 3 -6.33 20.79 2.18
C ALA A 3 -7.51 20.15 1.44
N LEU A 4 -7.32 18.91 1.00
CA LEU A 4 -8.39 18.05 0.50
C LEU A 4 -9.14 17.44 1.67
N THR A 5 -10.40 17.80 1.84
CA THR A 5 -11.23 17.31 2.93
C THR A 5 -12.46 16.58 2.39
N VAL A 6 -12.97 15.63 3.16
CA VAL A 6 -14.13 14.81 2.83
C VAL A 6 -15.01 14.64 4.07
N ARG A 7 -16.30 14.41 3.89
CA ARG A 7 -17.21 13.92 4.96
C ARG A 7 -17.36 12.41 4.79
N PRO A 8 -16.67 11.58 5.61
CA PRO A 8 -16.86 10.14 5.54
C PRO A 8 -18.33 9.73 5.66
N GLY A 9 -18.75 8.71 4.92
CA GLY A 9 -20.16 8.31 4.85
C GLY A 9 -21.05 9.19 3.96
N THR A 10 -20.47 10.18 3.24
CA THR A 10 -21.22 11.06 2.34
C THR A 10 -20.51 11.13 1.00
N ALA A 11 -21.10 10.51 -0.01
CA ALA A 11 -20.57 10.50 -1.36
C ALA A 11 -20.42 11.92 -1.95
N ASN A 12 -19.39 12.12 -2.77
CA ASN A 12 -19.11 13.39 -3.47
C ASN A 12 -18.95 14.60 -2.55
N SER A 13 -18.53 14.37 -1.30
CA SER A 13 -18.34 15.45 -0.30
C SER A 13 -16.91 16.00 -0.26
N ILE A 14 -16.03 15.48 -1.12
CA ILE A 14 -14.63 15.93 -1.22
C ILE A 14 -14.58 17.38 -1.74
N THR A 15 -13.71 18.19 -1.14
CA THR A 15 -13.46 19.57 -1.54
C THR A 15 -12.04 19.99 -1.18
N LEU A 16 -11.49 20.94 -1.94
CA LEU A 16 -10.28 21.67 -1.59
C LEU A 16 -10.70 22.94 -0.83
N GLU A 17 -10.28 23.07 0.41
CA GLU A 17 -10.66 24.20 1.26
C GLU A 17 -9.47 24.74 2.07
N ASP A 18 -9.60 25.98 2.54
CA ASP A 18 -8.65 26.56 3.46
C ASP A 18 -8.90 26.06 4.88
N VAL A 19 -7.87 25.48 5.48
CA VAL A 19 -7.89 24.99 6.87
C VAL A 19 -6.78 25.66 7.67
N PRO A 20 -6.89 25.73 9.00
CA PRO A 20 -5.79 26.19 9.86
C PRO A 20 -4.53 25.34 9.65
N PRO A 21 -3.33 25.89 9.92
CA PRO A 21 -2.10 25.10 9.97
C PRO A 21 -2.23 23.89 10.92
N PRO A 22 -1.47 22.80 10.68
CA PRO A 22 -1.54 21.62 11.53
C PRO A 22 -1.03 21.96 12.94
N PRO A 23 -1.78 21.60 13.99
CA PRO A 23 -1.38 21.92 15.37
C PRO A 23 -0.16 21.08 15.82
N GLU A 24 0.63 21.60 16.74
CA GLU A 24 1.78 20.89 17.30
C GLU A 24 1.43 19.56 17.97
N SER A 25 0.20 19.43 18.46
CA SER A 25 -0.33 18.18 19.01
C SER A 25 -0.36 17.02 18.01
N ASP A 26 -0.32 17.30 16.69
CA ASP A 26 -0.26 16.28 15.64
C ASP A 26 1.15 15.71 15.43
N GLY A 27 2.17 16.35 16.02
CA GLY A 27 3.57 15.93 16.01
C GLY A 27 4.55 17.10 15.93
N SER A 28 5.77 16.86 16.38
CA SER A 28 6.82 17.89 16.46
C SER A 28 7.57 18.11 15.14
N VAL A 29 7.41 17.24 14.16
CA VAL A 29 8.01 17.41 12.81
C VAL A 29 7.00 18.09 11.90
N LEU A 30 7.32 19.28 11.39
CA LEU A 30 6.55 19.95 10.36
C LEU A 30 7.09 19.55 8.98
N VAL A 31 6.20 19.12 8.12
CA VAL A 31 6.54 18.66 6.76
C VAL A 31 5.73 19.47 5.75
N ARG A 32 6.41 20.01 4.74
CA ARG A 32 5.80 20.56 3.54
C ARG A 32 5.51 19.43 2.56
N ALA A 33 4.27 19.26 2.17
CA ALA A 33 3.88 18.24 1.22
C ALA A 33 4.43 18.54 -0.19
N LEU A 34 4.97 17.52 -0.84
CA LEU A 34 5.37 17.54 -2.24
C LEU A 34 4.37 16.80 -3.11
N ALA A 35 3.95 15.63 -2.66
CA ALA A 35 3.07 14.75 -3.39
C ALA A 35 2.21 13.87 -2.47
N LEU A 36 1.07 13.46 -3.00
CA LEU A 36 0.16 12.50 -2.40
C LEU A 36 -0.22 11.45 -3.45
N GLY A 37 0.05 10.17 -3.18
CA GLY A 37 -0.46 9.08 -3.98
C GLY A 37 -1.96 8.90 -3.74
N ILE A 38 -2.72 8.64 -4.82
CA ILE A 38 -4.13 8.34 -4.75
C ILE A 38 -4.33 6.83 -4.88
N CYS A 39 -5.06 6.26 -3.95
CA CYS A 39 -5.29 4.83 -3.82
C CYS A 39 -6.79 4.48 -3.95
N GLY A 40 -7.11 3.19 -4.01
CA GLY A 40 -8.49 2.70 -3.99
C GLY A 40 -9.25 3.14 -2.75
N THR A 41 -8.62 3.06 -1.58
CA THR A 41 -9.21 3.49 -0.30
C THR A 41 -9.61 4.96 -0.28
N ASP A 42 -8.83 5.85 -0.91
CA ASP A 42 -9.21 7.26 -1.01
C ASP A 42 -10.50 7.44 -1.83
N ARG A 43 -10.68 6.63 -2.88
CA ARG A 43 -11.90 6.64 -3.70
C ARG A 43 -13.10 6.10 -2.94
N GLU A 44 -12.95 4.99 -2.22
CA GLU A 44 -14.00 4.43 -1.35
C GLU A 44 -14.47 5.44 -0.29
N ILE A 45 -13.53 6.23 0.26
CA ILE A 45 -13.86 7.31 1.20
C ILE A 45 -14.63 8.45 0.52
N VAL A 46 -14.23 8.83 -0.71
CA VAL A 46 -14.91 9.86 -1.51
C VAL A 46 -16.30 9.40 -1.92
N ASP A 47 -16.48 8.11 -2.20
CA ASP A 47 -17.77 7.49 -2.53
C ASP A 47 -18.66 7.28 -1.29
N GLY A 48 -18.14 7.59 -0.09
CA GLY A 48 -18.87 7.49 1.17
C GLY A 48 -19.01 6.08 1.74
N GLU A 49 -18.23 5.14 1.23
CA GLU A 49 -18.31 3.72 1.62
C GLU A 49 -17.40 3.39 2.81
N TYR A 50 -16.38 4.22 3.06
CA TYR A 50 -15.36 3.95 4.07
C TYR A 50 -14.90 5.22 4.79
N GLY A 51 -14.08 5.03 5.86
CA GLY A 51 -13.42 6.11 6.59
C GLY A 51 -14.21 6.69 7.76
N THR A 52 -13.50 7.38 8.66
CA THR A 52 -14.09 8.12 9.78
C THR A 52 -13.30 9.40 10.05
N ALA A 53 -14.01 10.49 10.37
CA ALA A 53 -13.40 11.76 10.74
C ALA A 53 -12.80 11.70 12.17
N PRO A 54 -11.84 12.59 12.50
CA PRO A 54 -11.34 12.75 13.86
C PRO A 54 -12.47 13.10 14.84
N ALA A 55 -12.31 12.70 16.10
CA ALA A 55 -13.30 12.98 17.15
C ALA A 55 -13.67 14.47 17.19
N GLY A 56 -14.99 14.76 17.22
CA GLY A 56 -15.53 16.12 17.24
C GLY A 56 -15.40 16.89 15.92
N ARG A 57 -14.99 16.25 14.82
CA ARG A 57 -14.91 16.84 13.49
C ARG A 57 -15.90 16.17 12.54
N ALA A 58 -16.48 16.97 11.64
CA ALA A 58 -17.35 16.44 10.58
C ALA A 58 -16.59 16.06 9.31
N ARG A 59 -15.36 16.55 9.15
CA ARG A 59 -14.53 16.35 7.96
C ARG A 59 -13.18 15.71 8.32
N LEU A 60 -12.66 14.97 7.38
CA LEU A 60 -11.37 14.30 7.40
C LEU A 60 -10.50 14.93 6.32
N ILE A 61 -9.26 15.33 6.63
CA ILE A 61 -8.26 15.58 5.59
C ILE A 61 -7.88 14.22 5.02
N LEU A 62 -8.06 14.06 3.71
CA LEU A 62 -7.84 12.79 3.00
C LEU A 62 -6.35 12.50 2.80
N GLY A 63 -6.02 11.26 2.42
CA GLY A 63 -4.74 10.83 1.89
C GLY A 63 -3.80 10.23 2.90
N HIS A 64 -3.18 9.14 2.50
CA HIS A 64 -2.31 8.32 3.34
C HIS A 64 -0.94 8.00 2.69
N GLU A 65 -0.81 8.13 1.37
CA GLU A 65 0.45 7.92 0.64
C GLU A 65 1.21 9.25 0.47
N SER A 66 1.89 9.71 1.52
CA SER A 66 2.55 11.03 1.54
C SER A 66 3.96 11.02 0.96
N LEU A 67 4.38 12.18 0.48
CA LEU A 67 5.77 12.55 0.26
C LEU A 67 5.94 14.03 0.61
N GLY A 68 6.98 14.38 1.35
CA GLY A 68 7.23 15.77 1.73
C GLY A 68 8.68 16.05 2.10
N ARG A 69 8.95 17.32 2.39
CA ARG A 69 10.23 17.80 2.94
C ARG A 69 10.03 18.34 4.34
N VAL A 70 10.96 17.99 5.22
CA VAL A 70 10.97 18.52 6.59
C VAL A 70 11.24 20.03 6.53
N GLU A 71 10.38 20.81 7.18
CA GLU A 71 10.54 22.25 7.42
C GLU A 71 11.09 22.50 8.83
N GLU A 72 10.53 21.78 9.82
CA GLU A 72 10.94 21.86 11.22
C GLU A 72 11.05 20.44 11.82
N ALA A 73 12.09 20.20 12.59
CA ALA A 73 12.26 18.97 13.35
C ALA A 73 12.93 19.26 14.68
N PRO A 74 12.56 18.55 15.78
CA PRO A 74 13.22 18.71 17.06
C PRO A 74 14.66 18.21 17.00
N PRO A 75 15.58 18.84 17.77
CA PRO A 75 16.97 18.39 17.86
C PRO A 75 17.06 16.92 18.29
N GLY A 76 17.98 16.18 17.67
CA GLY A 76 18.29 14.79 18.04
C GLY A 76 17.30 13.73 17.55
N CYS A 77 16.26 14.08 16.79
CA CYS A 77 15.30 13.12 16.25
C CYS A 77 15.79 12.37 14.98
N GLY A 78 16.97 12.70 14.47
CA GLY A 78 17.54 12.09 13.26
C GLY A 78 17.05 12.68 11.95
N LEU A 79 16.27 13.76 12.02
CA LEU A 79 15.75 14.50 10.86
C LEU A 79 16.32 15.92 10.83
N ALA A 80 16.52 16.46 9.64
CA ALA A 80 16.95 17.82 9.40
C ALA A 80 16.02 18.52 8.38
N CYS A 81 15.99 19.85 8.43
CA CYS A 81 15.29 20.65 7.43
C CYS A 81 15.78 20.27 6.01
N GLY A 82 14.85 20.11 5.08
CA GLY A 82 15.11 19.69 3.71
C GLY A 82 15.14 18.18 3.50
N ASP A 83 15.15 17.34 4.55
CA ASP A 83 15.08 15.88 4.40
C ASP A 83 13.82 15.45 3.67
N LEU A 84 13.98 14.54 2.71
CA LEU A 84 12.86 13.90 2.00
C LEU A 84 12.26 12.82 2.90
N VAL A 85 10.95 12.88 3.13
CA VAL A 85 10.28 12.02 4.12
C VAL A 85 8.91 11.54 3.67
N VAL A 86 8.51 10.40 4.24
CA VAL A 86 7.15 9.84 4.16
C VAL A 86 6.63 9.60 5.57
N GLY A 87 5.36 9.96 5.81
CA GLY A 87 4.68 9.66 7.07
C GLY A 87 4.10 8.25 7.08
N ILE A 88 4.24 7.56 8.20
CA ILE A 88 3.61 6.26 8.44
C ILE A 88 2.10 6.46 8.67
N VAL A 89 1.27 5.56 8.15
CA VAL A 89 -0.20 5.71 8.17
C VAL A 89 -0.80 5.42 9.54
N ARG A 90 -0.55 4.21 10.08
CA ARG A 90 -1.23 3.73 11.29
C ARG A 90 -0.51 4.19 12.55
N ARG A 91 -1.32 4.57 13.55
CA ARG A 91 -0.88 4.82 14.92
C ARG A 91 -1.35 3.70 15.83
N PRO A 92 -0.54 3.29 16.82
CA PRO A 92 -0.95 2.28 17.77
C PRO A 92 -2.20 2.69 18.54
N ASP A 93 -2.85 1.71 19.13
CA ASP A 93 -3.90 1.92 20.10
C ASP A 93 -3.39 2.76 21.28
N PRO A 94 -4.10 3.80 21.73
CA PRO A 94 -3.74 4.60 22.89
C PRO A 94 -3.56 3.77 24.19
N VAL A 95 -4.32 2.66 24.30
CA VAL A 95 -4.10 1.64 25.34
C VAL A 95 -3.54 0.41 24.64
N PRO A 96 -2.20 0.29 24.54
CA PRO A 96 -1.58 -0.65 23.62
C PRO A 96 -1.90 -2.11 24.02
N CYS A 97 -2.40 -2.87 23.02
CA CYS A 97 -2.42 -4.33 23.13
C CYS A 97 -0.98 -4.89 23.03
N PRO A 98 -0.76 -6.18 23.33
CA PRO A 98 0.60 -6.75 23.25
C PRO A 98 1.31 -6.54 21.90
N ALA A 99 0.59 -6.58 20.77
CA ALA A 99 1.17 -6.30 19.47
C ALA A 99 1.61 -4.83 19.34
N CYS A 100 0.74 -3.88 19.74
CA CYS A 100 1.09 -2.45 19.73
C CYS A 100 2.27 -2.15 20.67
N ALA A 101 2.32 -2.75 21.86
CA ALA A 101 3.42 -2.61 22.81
C ALA A 101 4.76 -3.15 22.26
N ALA A 102 4.70 -4.16 21.39
CA ALA A 102 5.88 -4.71 20.71
C ALA A 102 6.26 -3.93 19.44
N GLY A 103 5.59 -2.80 19.12
CA GLY A 103 5.84 -2.04 17.90
C GLY A 103 5.20 -2.63 16.64
N GLU A 104 4.32 -3.60 16.82
CA GLU A 104 3.56 -4.25 15.73
C GLU A 104 2.11 -3.75 15.68
N TRP A 105 1.93 -2.44 15.64
CA TRP A 105 0.60 -1.80 15.59
C TRP A 105 -0.21 -2.15 14.34
N ASP A 106 0.44 -2.58 13.28
CA ASP A 106 -0.18 -3.15 12.08
C ASP A 106 -0.92 -4.47 12.35
N MET A 107 -0.59 -5.14 13.48
CA MET A 107 -1.24 -6.35 14.01
C MET A 107 -2.10 -6.05 15.25
N CYS A 108 -2.58 -4.81 15.40
CA CYS A 108 -3.37 -4.39 16.57
C CYS A 108 -4.60 -5.29 16.78
N ARG A 109 -4.77 -5.78 18.01
CA ARG A 109 -5.86 -6.71 18.39
C ARG A 109 -7.08 -6.00 19.00
N ASN A 110 -6.92 -4.79 19.54
CA ASN A 110 -8.03 -4.03 20.13
C ASN A 110 -8.86 -3.29 19.08
N GLY A 111 -8.30 -3.03 17.89
CA GLY A 111 -8.97 -2.28 16.82
C GLY A 111 -9.11 -0.77 17.07
N GLN A 112 -8.56 -0.23 18.17
CA GLN A 112 -8.64 1.19 18.52
C GLN A 112 -7.51 2.03 17.92
N TYR A 113 -6.74 1.47 16.99
CA TYR A 113 -5.76 2.21 16.19
C TYR A 113 -6.41 3.30 15.35
N THR A 114 -5.65 4.33 15.03
CA THR A 114 -6.07 5.36 14.06
C THR A 114 -5.19 5.31 12.81
N GLU A 115 -5.70 5.85 11.70
CA GLU A 115 -4.99 5.86 10.41
C GLU A 115 -5.10 7.22 9.75
N ARG A 116 -3.98 7.77 9.36
CA ARG A 116 -3.89 9.03 8.63
C ARG A 116 -4.71 8.98 7.34
N GLY A 117 -5.64 9.93 7.22
CA GLY A 117 -6.49 10.07 6.04
C GLY A 117 -7.56 8.99 5.85
N ILE A 118 -7.72 8.09 6.83
CA ILE A 118 -8.63 6.95 6.75
C ILE A 118 -9.51 6.86 8.00
N LYS A 119 -8.89 6.68 9.18
CA LYS A 119 -9.63 6.35 10.40
C LYS A 119 -9.26 7.29 11.54
N ALA A 120 -10.21 8.14 11.91
CA ALA A 120 -10.19 9.01 13.09
C ALA A 120 -8.94 9.92 13.22
N ARG A 121 -8.17 10.12 12.14
CA ARG A 121 -6.99 10.97 12.10
C ARG A 121 -6.83 11.63 10.73
N ASN A 122 -6.59 12.96 10.72
CA ASN A 122 -6.33 13.70 9.49
C ASN A 122 -5.16 13.13 8.71
N GLY A 123 -5.32 13.07 7.39
CA GLY A 123 -4.32 12.59 6.44
C GLY A 123 -3.28 13.63 6.07
N TYR A 124 -2.61 13.33 4.97
CA TYR A 124 -1.49 14.08 4.43
C TYR A 124 -1.88 14.96 3.21
N GLY A 125 -3.16 14.98 2.83
CA GLY A 125 -3.68 15.73 1.68
C GLY A 125 -3.83 17.22 1.94
N ALA A 126 -2.81 17.86 2.50
CA ALA A 126 -2.70 19.28 2.78
C ALA A 126 -1.31 19.81 2.44
N GLU A 127 -1.17 21.12 2.22
CA GLU A 127 0.12 21.76 1.88
C GLU A 127 1.18 21.53 2.96
N TYR A 128 0.76 21.41 4.22
CA TYR A 128 1.61 21.08 5.35
C TYR A 128 0.94 20.05 6.26
N PHE A 129 1.73 19.21 6.88
CA PHE A 129 1.28 18.30 7.91
C PHE A 129 2.31 18.18 9.03
N ARG A 130 1.86 17.86 10.24
CA ARG A 130 2.74 17.52 11.36
C ARG A 130 2.66 16.03 11.64
N VAL A 131 3.79 15.48 12.07
CA VAL A 131 3.93 14.07 12.36
C VAL A 131 4.93 13.85 13.49
N GLU A 132 4.72 12.81 14.28
CA GLU A 132 5.62 12.42 15.34
C GLU A 132 6.92 11.82 14.74
N PRO A 133 8.13 12.08 15.30
CA PRO A 133 9.41 11.59 14.75
C PRO A 133 9.45 10.07 14.54
N ASP A 134 8.80 9.31 15.43
CA ASP A 134 8.73 7.84 15.33
C ASP A 134 7.89 7.34 14.17
N PHE A 135 7.08 8.20 13.58
CA PHE A 135 6.19 7.88 12.46
C PHE A 135 6.59 8.60 11.16
N VAL A 136 7.87 8.94 11.04
CA VAL A 136 8.49 9.48 9.82
C VAL A 136 9.57 8.52 9.34
N VAL A 137 9.62 8.34 8.03
CA VAL A 137 10.70 7.58 7.37
C VAL A 137 11.45 8.52 6.44
N LYS A 138 12.73 8.72 6.72
CA LYS A 138 13.65 9.47 5.85
C LYS A 138 14.02 8.61 4.66
N LEU A 139 14.00 9.21 3.49
CA LEU A 139 14.32 8.56 2.22
C LEU A 139 15.69 9.01 1.69
N ASP A 140 16.25 8.19 0.80
CA ASP A 140 17.35 8.63 -0.07
C ASP A 140 16.85 9.80 -0.92
N PRO A 141 17.50 10.98 -0.86
CA PRO A 141 17.13 12.14 -1.68
C PRO A 141 17.07 11.84 -3.18
N ALA A 142 17.82 10.86 -3.65
CA ALA A 142 17.84 10.43 -5.03
C ALA A 142 16.55 9.74 -5.51
N LEU A 143 15.64 9.42 -4.62
CA LEU A 143 14.29 8.94 -4.97
C LEU A 143 13.38 10.08 -5.45
N ASP A 144 13.64 11.31 -4.99
CA ASP A 144 12.83 12.48 -5.34
C ASP A 144 11.32 12.16 -5.30
N MET A 145 10.55 12.51 -6.33
CA MET A 145 9.11 12.26 -6.42
C MET A 145 8.73 10.76 -6.39
N LEU A 146 9.67 9.85 -6.68
CA LEU A 146 9.44 8.41 -6.58
C LEU A 146 9.21 7.93 -5.15
N GLY A 147 9.63 8.72 -4.16
CA GLY A 147 9.40 8.44 -2.75
C GLY A 147 7.92 8.30 -2.37
N VAL A 148 6.99 8.84 -3.17
CA VAL A 148 5.55 8.66 -2.97
C VAL A 148 5.11 7.19 -3.06
N LEU A 149 5.91 6.32 -3.68
CA LEU A 149 5.67 4.88 -3.78
C LEU A 149 6.01 4.12 -2.49
N LEU A 150 6.57 4.80 -1.46
CA LEU A 150 7.03 4.12 -0.24
C LEU A 150 5.88 3.46 0.52
N GLU A 151 4.76 4.17 0.70
CA GLU A 151 3.64 3.63 1.45
C GLU A 151 3.11 2.32 0.83
N PRO A 152 2.69 2.28 -0.45
CA PRO A 152 2.21 1.04 -1.05
C PRO A 152 3.30 -0.05 -1.11
N THR A 153 4.58 0.30 -1.22
CA THR A 153 5.68 -0.66 -1.14
C THR A 153 5.79 -1.27 0.26
N SER A 154 5.49 -0.50 1.31
CA SER A 154 5.57 -0.99 2.70
C SER A 154 4.54 -2.10 2.98
N VAL A 155 3.37 -2.03 2.35
CA VAL A 155 2.32 -3.06 2.46
C VAL A 155 2.80 -4.39 1.90
N VAL A 156 3.42 -4.37 0.73
CA VAL A 156 3.94 -5.60 0.10
C VAL A 156 5.26 -6.07 0.72
N ALA A 157 6.08 -5.17 1.27
CA ALA A 157 7.24 -5.56 2.07
C ALA A 157 6.82 -6.38 3.30
N LYS A 158 5.71 -5.99 3.97
CA LYS A 158 5.10 -6.80 5.03
C LYS A 158 4.62 -8.16 4.51
N ALA A 159 3.92 -8.19 3.39
CA ALA A 159 3.43 -9.43 2.81
C ALA A 159 4.59 -10.41 2.59
N TRP A 160 5.69 -9.97 1.98
CA TRP A 160 6.88 -10.78 1.75
C TRP A 160 7.60 -11.19 3.04
N GLU A 161 7.71 -10.31 4.04
CA GLU A 161 8.25 -10.68 5.35
C GLU A 161 7.43 -11.80 5.99
N HIS A 162 6.10 -11.72 5.94
CA HIS A 162 5.23 -12.75 6.49
C HIS A 162 5.29 -14.06 5.71
N VAL A 163 5.39 -14.00 4.37
CA VAL A 163 5.65 -15.19 3.54
C VAL A 163 6.92 -15.91 3.99
N GLN A 164 8.03 -15.19 4.18
CA GLN A 164 9.29 -15.78 4.64
C GLN A 164 9.17 -16.36 6.05
N ARG A 165 8.52 -15.66 6.98
CA ARG A 165 8.29 -16.16 8.35
C ARG A 165 7.43 -17.42 8.37
N ILE A 166 6.38 -17.48 7.56
CA ILE A 166 5.51 -18.65 7.44
C ILE A 166 6.26 -19.80 6.75
N GLY A 167 7.00 -19.51 5.68
CA GLY A 167 7.80 -20.51 4.97
C GLY A 167 8.84 -21.18 5.87
N SER A 168 9.41 -20.45 6.83
CA SER A 168 10.39 -20.99 7.80
C SER A 168 9.85 -22.08 8.72
N ARG A 169 8.55 -22.41 8.65
CA ARG A 169 7.96 -23.58 9.31
C ARG A 169 8.54 -24.91 8.78
N SER A 170 9.02 -24.92 7.52
CA SER A 170 9.76 -26.04 6.93
C SER A 170 11.22 -25.63 6.69
N ALA A 171 12.15 -26.40 7.26
CA ALA A 171 13.58 -26.13 7.12
C ALA A 171 14.09 -26.26 5.67
N ALA A 172 13.36 -26.96 4.82
CA ALA A 172 13.69 -27.19 3.40
C ALA A 172 12.95 -26.23 2.45
N TRP A 173 12.11 -25.34 2.96
CA TRP A 173 11.33 -24.43 2.12
C TRP A 173 12.21 -23.43 1.37
N THR A 174 12.24 -23.56 0.07
CA THR A 174 13.05 -22.71 -0.84
C THR A 174 12.18 -22.33 -2.03
N PRO A 175 11.36 -21.27 -1.93
CA PRO A 175 10.49 -20.86 -3.03
C PRO A 175 11.27 -20.42 -4.24
N ARG A 176 10.78 -20.73 -5.42
CA ARG A 176 11.39 -20.38 -6.71
C ARG A 176 10.45 -19.58 -7.58
N VAL A 177 9.15 -19.89 -7.54
CA VAL A 177 8.13 -19.31 -8.40
C VAL A 177 7.15 -18.47 -7.59
N ALA A 178 6.98 -17.22 -7.98
CA ALA A 178 6.00 -16.33 -7.40
C ALA A 178 4.94 -15.91 -8.44
N LEU A 179 3.68 -16.01 -8.08
CA LEU A 179 2.56 -15.45 -8.84
C LEU A 179 2.03 -14.20 -8.13
N ILE A 180 1.99 -13.10 -8.84
CA ILE A 180 1.34 -11.86 -8.40
C ILE A 180 0.07 -11.67 -9.20
N THR A 181 -1.09 -11.55 -8.54
CA THR A 181 -2.33 -11.26 -9.22
C THR A 181 -2.69 -9.79 -9.12
N GLY A 182 -2.96 -9.18 -10.29
CA GLY A 182 -3.17 -7.75 -10.43
C GLY A 182 -1.88 -6.97 -10.71
N ALA A 183 -1.80 -6.33 -11.88
CA ALA A 183 -0.72 -5.44 -12.27
C ALA A 183 -1.04 -3.96 -11.95
N GLY A 184 -1.70 -3.71 -10.83
CA GLY A 184 -1.83 -2.38 -10.23
C GLY A 184 -0.55 -1.97 -9.49
N PRO A 185 -0.53 -0.80 -8.83
CA PRO A 185 0.67 -0.32 -8.15
C PRO A 185 1.16 -1.29 -7.07
N VAL A 186 0.25 -1.86 -6.28
CA VAL A 186 0.58 -2.84 -5.22
C VAL A 186 1.17 -4.11 -5.83
N GLY A 187 0.54 -4.67 -6.88
CA GLY A 187 1.03 -5.89 -7.51
C GLY A 187 2.38 -5.71 -8.21
N LEU A 188 2.59 -4.61 -8.94
CA LEU A 188 3.89 -4.33 -9.58
C LEU A 188 5.01 -4.10 -8.55
N LEU A 189 4.72 -3.48 -7.41
CA LEU A 189 5.67 -3.33 -6.30
C LEU A 189 5.92 -4.67 -5.58
N ALA A 190 4.90 -5.54 -5.49
CA ALA A 190 5.08 -6.91 -5.00
C ALA A 190 6.00 -7.73 -5.93
N ALA A 191 5.82 -7.58 -7.24
CA ALA A 191 6.66 -8.21 -8.26
C ALA A 191 8.10 -7.69 -8.23
N LEU A 192 8.30 -6.38 -7.99
CA LEU A 192 9.63 -5.79 -7.80
C LEU A 192 10.38 -6.48 -6.64
N ILE A 193 9.72 -6.63 -5.49
CA ILE A 193 10.34 -7.28 -4.32
C ILE A 193 10.61 -8.77 -4.63
N ALA A 194 9.68 -9.47 -5.29
CA ALA A 194 9.88 -10.87 -5.71
C ALA A 194 11.11 -11.03 -6.62
N ALA A 195 11.26 -10.14 -7.61
CA ALA A 195 12.43 -10.13 -8.50
C ALA A 195 13.73 -9.84 -7.73
N GLN A 196 13.72 -8.93 -6.76
CA GLN A 196 14.87 -8.65 -5.89
C GLN A 196 15.21 -9.82 -4.97
N LEU A 197 14.23 -10.67 -4.63
CA LEU A 197 14.45 -11.93 -3.91
C LEU A 197 14.97 -13.06 -4.81
N GLY A 198 15.09 -12.84 -6.13
CA GLY A 198 15.60 -13.80 -7.10
C GLY A 198 14.57 -14.86 -7.51
N LEU A 199 13.28 -14.60 -7.31
CA LEU A 199 12.21 -15.51 -7.71
C LEU A 199 11.91 -15.40 -9.21
N ASP A 200 11.46 -16.50 -9.80
CA ASP A 200 10.81 -16.49 -11.11
C ASP A 200 9.39 -15.89 -10.95
N VAL A 201 9.20 -14.70 -11.51
CA VAL A 201 8.01 -13.89 -11.25
C VAL A 201 7.01 -13.99 -12.38
N HIS A 202 5.80 -14.39 -12.05
CA HIS A 202 4.65 -14.39 -12.95
C HIS A 202 3.64 -13.32 -12.47
N ILE A 203 3.06 -12.56 -13.39
CA ILE A 203 2.03 -11.55 -13.10
C ILE A 203 0.80 -11.87 -13.90
N LEU A 204 -0.35 -11.99 -13.23
CA LEU A 204 -1.66 -12.14 -13.84
C LEU A 204 -2.46 -10.85 -13.74
N ASP A 205 -2.89 -10.29 -14.87
CA ASP A 205 -3.86 -9.17 -14.91
C ASP A 205 -4.72 -9.33 -16.16
N ARG A 206 -5.87 -8.70 -16.19
CA ARG A 206 -6.83 -8.80 -17.29
C ARG A 206 -6.48 -7.98 -18.55
N ASN A 207 -5.55 -7.05 -18.46
CA ASN A 207 -5.19 -6.13 -19.56
C ASN A 207 -4.17 -6.80 -20.47
N ASP A 208 -4.45 -6.88 -21.78
CA ASP A 208 -3.56 -7.49 -22.77
C ASP A 208 -2.47 -6.53 -23.26
N ASP A 209 -2.74 -5.23 -23.22
CA ASP A 209 -1.88 -4.17 -23.73
C ASP A 209 -1.68 -3.04 -22.72
N GLY A 210 -1.05 -1.96 -23.16
CA GLY A 210 -0.81 -0.78 -22.33
C GLY A 210 0.48 -0.83 -21.48
N PRO A 211 0.56 -0.02 -20.43
CA PRO A 211 1.78 0.10 -19.62
C PRO A 211 2.07 -1.10 -18.73
N LYS A 212 1.03 -1.80 -18.23
CA LYS A 212 1.15 -2.90 -17.25
C LYS A 212 1.96 -4.09 -17.78
N PRO A 213 1.62 -4.68 -18.96
CA PRO A 213 2.40 -5.78 -19.52
C PRO A 213 3.86 -5.39 -19.82
N LYS A 214 4.10 -4.15 -20.25
CA LYS A 214 5.45 -3.63 -20.53
C LYS A 214 6.27 -3.54 -19.26
N LEU A 215 5.71 -2.97 -18.18
CA LEU A 215 6.37 -2.88 -16.88
C LEU A 215 6.70 -4.25 -16.29
N ALA A 216 5.79 -5.21 -16.41
CA ALA A 216 6.02 -6.58 -15.97
C ALA A 216 7.22 -7.22 -16.70
N ARG A 217 7.24 -7.15 -18.04
CA ARG A 217 8.33 -7.71 -18.86
C ARG A 217 9.67 -7.02 -18.62
N ASP A 218 9.67 -5.68 -18.47
CA ASP A 218 10.89 -4.91 -18.20
C ASP A 218 11.47 -5.20 -16.79
N LEU A 219 10.63 -5.69 -15.87
CA LEU A 219 11.07 -6.22 -14.57
C LEU A 219 11.67 -7.63 -14.67
N GLY A 220 11.56 -8.28 -15.83
CA GLY A 220 11.95 -9.66 -16.04
C GLY A 220 10.84 -10.68 -15.71
N ALA A 221 9.62 -10.23 -15.43
CA ALA A 221 8.50 -11.11 -15.10
C ALA A 221 7.79 -11.65 -16.34
N THR A 222 7.24 -12.86 -16.25
CA THR A 222 6.31 -13.42 -17.23
C THR A 222 4.90 -12.85 -16.99
N TYR A 223 4.34 -12.23 -18.00
CA TYR A 223 3.00 -11.62 -17.90
C TYR A 223 1.93 -12.51 -18.53
N HIS A 224 0.82 -12.68 -17.81
CA HIS A 224 -0.36 -13.45 -18.24
C HIS A 224 -1.60 -12.54 -18.23
N SER A 225 -2.40 -12.59 -19.30
CA SER A 225 -3.68 -11.88 -19.39
C SER A 225 -4.90 -12.80 -19.30
N GLY A 226 -4.66 -14.10 -19.09
CA GLY A 226 -5.71 -15.13 -19.05
C GLY A 226 -5.25 -16.40 -18.37
N ASP A 227 -5.20 -17.49 -19.11
CA ASP A 227 -4.85 -18.80 -18.57
C ASP A 227 -3.39 -18.88 -18.10
N LEU A 228 -3.21 -19.45 -16.92
CA LEU A 228 -1.91 -19.72 -16.29
C LEU A 228 -1.39 -21.13 -16.63
N GLY A 229 -2.14 -21.92 -17.39
CA GLY A 229 -1.78 -23.29 -17.75
C GLY A 229 -1.50 -24.15 -16.52
N THR A 230 -0.36 -24.83 -16.53
CA THR A 230 0.11 -25.71 -15.44
C THR A 230 0.99 -25.02 -14.41
N LEU A 231 0.97 -23.69 -14.36
CA LEU A 231 1.76 -22.94 -13.36
C LEU A 231 1.31 -23.28 -11.95
N CYS A 232 2.24 -23.78 -11.12
CA CYS A 232 2.05 -24.06 -9.71
C CYS A 232 3.09 -23.23 -8.92
N PRO A 233 2.74 -22.01 -8.46
CA PRO A 233 3.66 -21.14 -7.76
C PRO A 233 3.88 -21.58 -6.30
N ASP A 234 5.09 -21.39 -5.79
CA ASP A 234 5.40 -21.58 -4.37
C ASP A 234 4.76 -20.47 -3.51
N VAL A 235 4.62 -19.28 -4.08
CA VAL A 235 4.03 -18.11 -3.40
C VAL A 235 3.06 -17.40 -4.32
N VAL A 236 1.89 -17.05 -3.79
CA VAL A 236 0.94 -16.14 -4.45
C VAL A 236 0.74 -14.90 -3.59
N ILE A 237 0.92 -13.71 -4.19
CA ILE A 237 0.48 -12.44 -3.59
C ILE A 237 -0.74 -11.95 -4.36
N GLU A 238 -1.91 -12.07 -3.75
CA GLU A 238 -3.17 -11.68 -4.36
C GLU A 238 -3.46 -10.20 -4.09
N CYS A 239 -3.49 -9.37 -5.14
CA CYS A 239 -3.63 -7.91 -5.06
C CYS A 239 -4.89 -7.36 -5.73
N THR A 240 -5.77 -8.23 -6.22
CA THR A 240 -6.98 -7.78 -6.95
C THR A 240 -8.21 -7.64 -6.08
N GLY A 241 -8.33 -8.45 -5.02
CA GLY A 241 -9.55 -8.59 -4.23
C GLY A 241 -10.73 -9.21 -5.00
N ALA A 242 -10.51 -9.73 -6.21
CA ALA A 242 -11.57 -10.34 -7.03
C ALA A 242 -11.85 -11.78 -6.59
N ALA A 243 -13.10 -12.09 -6.25
CA ALA A 243 -13.48 -13.38 -5.66
C ALA A 243 -13.02 -14.60 -6.48
N SER A 244 -13.15 -14.56 -7.82
CA SER A 244 -12.68 -15.66 -8.67
C SER A 244 -11.17 -15.82 -8.65
N VAL A 245 -10.41 -14.70 -8.63
CA VAL A 245 -8.95 -14.71 -8.57
C VAL A 245 -8.46 -15.21 -7.23
N ILE A 246 -9.12 -14.82 -6.13
CA ILE A 246 -8.83 -15.32 -4.78
C ILE A 246 -8.97 -16.84 -4.71
N VAL A 247 -10.07 -17.38 -5.23
CA VAL A 247 -10.33 -18.84 -5.22
C VAL A 247 -9.32 -19.58 -6.09
N ASP A 248 -9.02 -19.06 -7.29
CA ASP A 248 -8.01 -19.66 -8.16
C ASP A 248 -6.61 -19.64 -7.50
N ALA A 249 -6.24 -18.52 -6.89
CA ALA A 249 -4.98 -18.39 -6.12
C ALA A 249 -4.85 -19.44 -5.01
N MET A 250 -5.93 -19.66 -4.26
CA MET A 250 -5.96 -20.64 -3.17
C MET A 250 -5.93 -22.10 -3.63
N SER A 251 -6.17 -22.36 -4.92
CA SER A 251 -6.28 -23.71 -5.49
C SER A 251 -5.08 -24.08 -6.37
N ARG A 252 -4.09 -23.20 -6.51
CA ARG A 252 -3.06 -23.31 -7.56
C ARG A 252 -1.62 -23.37 -7.03
N THR A 253 -1.42 -23.44 -5.76
CA THR A 253 -0.09 -23.50 -5.16
C THR A 253 0.63 -24.83 -5.41
N ALA A 254 1.96 -24.79 -5.43
CA ALA A 254 2.78 -25.99 -5.27
C ALA A 254 2.67 -26.49 -3.81
N PRO A 255 3.00 -27.75 -3.51
CA PRO A 255 3.00 -28.24 -2.13
C PRO A 255 3.85 -27.36 -1.20
N ASP A 256 3.41 -27.17 0.05
CA ASP A 256 3.98 -26.21 1.00
C ASP A 256 3.79 -24.73 0.57
N GLY A 257 2.86 -24.46 -0.34
CA GLY A 257 2.61 -23.16 -0.91
C GLY A 257 2.05 -22.14 0.06
N ILE A 258 2.26 -20.87 -0.25
CA ILE A 258 1.81 -19.76 0.59
C ILE A 258 1.04 -18.74 -0.24
N VAL A 259 -0.21 -18.48 0.13
CA VAL A 259 -1.06 -17.44 -0.46
C VAL A 259 -1.23 -16.29 0.51
N CYS A 260 -0.79 -15.10 0.11
CA CYS A 260 -1.05 -13.86 0.82
C CYS A 260 -2.17 -13.08 0.13
N LEU A 261 -3.28 -12.84 0.83
CA LEU A 261 -4.37 -11.99 0.37
C LEU A 261 -4.11 -10.55 0.81
N ALA A 262 -3.71 -9.69 -0.14
CA ALA A 262 -3.44 -8.27 0.06
C ALA A 262 -4.48 -7.37 -0.62
N GLY A 263 -5.24 -7.90 -1.60
CA GLY A 263 -6.35 -7.21 -2.24
C GLY A 263 -7.58 -7.15 -1.32
N VAL A 264 -8.17 -5.96 -1.17
CA VAL A 264 -9.40 -5.79 -0.40
C VAL A 264 -10.60 -5.93 -1.31
N SER A 265 -11.52 -6.84 -0.97
CA SER A 265 -12.76 -7.06 -1.72
C SER A 265 -13.86 -6.11 -1.28
N SER A 266 -14.58 -5.52 -2.22
CA SER A 266 -15.89 -4.93 -1.91
C SER A 266 -16.89 -6.06 -1.62
N GLY A 267 -17.62 -5.95 -0.51
CA GLY A 267 -18.62 -6.95 -0.08
C GLY A 267 -19.81 -7.07 -1.05
N GLY A 268 -20.71 -8.02 -0.77
CA GLY A 268 -22.05 -8.11 -1.39
C GLY A 268 -22.19 -9.09 -2.55
N ARG A 269 -21.14 -9.53 -3.22
CA ARG A 269 -21.21 -10.57 -4.26
C ARG A 269 -20.99 -11.95 -3.65
N LYS A 270 -21.94 -12.87 -3.89
CA LYS A 270 -21.79 -14.30 -3.52
C LYS A 270 -21.10 -15.03 -4.69
N PHE A 271 -20.12 -15.85 -4.35
CA PHE A 271 -19.41 -16.72 -5.26
C PHE A 271 -19.51 -18.17 -4.80
N ALA A 272 -19.88 -19.08 -5.71
CA ALA A 272 -20.00 -20.50 -5.38
C ALA A 272 -18.60 -21.15 -5.46
N VAL A 273 -18.20 -21.85 -4.39
CA VAL A 273 -16.90 -22.52 -4.29
C VAL A 273 -17.12 -23.96 -3.83
N ASP A 274 -16.43 -24.93 -4.45
CA ASP A 274 -16.28 -26.25 -3.89
C ASP A 274 -15.27 -26.21 -2.72
N ILE A 275 -15.79 -25.86 -1.55
CA ILE A 275 -14.97 -25.73 -0.35
C ILE A 275 -14.39 -27.08 0.10
N GLY A 276 -15.03 -28.21 -0.26
CA GLY A 276 -14.53 -29.54 0.05
C GLY A 276 -13.25 -29.86 -0.70
N SER A 277 -13.22 -29.61 -2.00
CA SER A 277 -12.02 -29.79 -2.81
C SER A 277 -10.91 -28.83 -2.41
N LEU A 278 -11.24 -27.55 -2.16
CA LEU A 278 -10.27 -26.55 -1.70
C LEU A 278 -9.63 -26.96 -0.38
N ASN A 279 -10.45 -27.34 0.62
CA ASN A 279 -9.95 -27.80 1.92
C ASN A 279 -9.05 -29.03 1.78
N ARG A 280 -9.45 -29.99 0.93
CA ARG A 280 -8.65 -31.21 0.70
C ARG A 280 -7.25 -30.87 0.19
N ASN A 281 -7.12 -29.97 -0.78
CA ASN A 281 -5.84 -29.56 -1.34
C ASN A 281 -4.98 -28.87 -0.28
N LEU A 282 -5.51 -27.84 0.39
CA LEU A 282 -4.79 -27.12 1.44
C LEU A 282 -4.27 -28.04 2.56
N VAL A 283 -5.07 -29.04 2.95
CA VAL A 283 -4.67 -29.98 4.01
C VAL A 283 -3.61 -30.98 3.53
N LEU A 284 -3.79 -31.54 2.34
CA LEU A 284 -2.88 -32.58 1.84
C LEU A 284 -1.53 -32.01 1.40
N GLU A 285 -1.48 -30.76 0.97
CA GLU A 285 -0.28 -30.09 0.48
C GLU A 285 0.38 -29.19 1.54
N ASN A 286 -0.19 -29.10 2.75
CA ASN A 286 0.30 -28.23 3.84
C ASN A 286 0.35 -26.76 3.47
N ASP A 287 -0.56 -26.28 2.65
CA ASP A 287 -0.61 -24.91 2.19
C ASP A 287 -1.04 -23.93 3.29
N VAL A 288 -0.67 -22.67 3.12
CA VAL A 288 -1.12 -21.59 4.01
C VAL A 288 -1.74 -20.47 3.23
N VAL A 289 -2.91 -20.03 3.70
CA VAL A 289 -3.57 -18.80 3.23
C VAL A 289 -3.65 -17.82 4.38
N PHE A 290 -3.18 -16.59 4.18
CA PHE A 290 -3.26 -15.54 5.19
C PHE A 290 -3.58 -14.16 4.56
N GLY A 291 -4.17 -13.27 5.37
CA GLY A 291 -4.44 -11.88 4.99
C GLY A 291 -3.35 -10.94 5.48
N SER A 292 -3.05 -9.89 4.69
CA SER A 292 -2.10 -8.84 5.06
C SER A 292 -2.64 -7.47 4.70
N VAL A 293 -2.54 -6.52 5.64
CA VAL A 293 -2.94 -5.12 5.45
C VAL A 293 -2.04 -4.21 6.27
N ASN A 294 -1.82 -2.98 5.76
CA ASN A 294 -1.03 -1.97 6.46
C ASN A 294 0.43 -2.40 6.72
N ALA A 295 1.20 -1.56 7.41
CA ALA A 295 2.61 -1.79 7.66
C ALA A 295 3.06 -1.09 8.95
N ASN A 296 4.13 -1.56 9.58
CA ASN A 296 4.82 -0.87 10.66
C ASN A 296 6.20 -0.36 10.21
N ARG A 297 6.92 0.30 11.11
CA ARG A 297 8.18 0.99 10.79
C ARG A 297 9.23 0.10 10.09
N ARG A 298 9.34 -1.20 10.47
CA ARG A 298 10.33 -2.09 9.84
C ARG A 298 9.98 -2.37 8.37
N HIS A 299 8.70 -2.47 8.04
CA HIS A 299 8.25 -2.69 6.67
C HIS A 299 8.46 -1.44 5.80
N TYR A 300 8.24 -0.24 6.34
CA TYR A 300 8.58 1.01 5.66
C TYR A 300 10.08 1.13 5.38
N LYS A 301 10.95 0.70 6.33
CA LYS A 301 12.41 0.65 6.10
C LYS A 301 12.76 -0.34 5.01
N ALA A 302 12.23 -1.57 5.07
CA ALA A 302 12.45 -2.57 4.03
C ALA A 302 11.96 -2.10 2.65
N ALA A 303 10.84 -1.38 2.60
CA ALA A 303 10.33 -0.76 1.39
C ALA A 303 11.26 0.34 0.86
N ALA A 304 11.80 1.19 1.73
CA ALA A 304 12.78 2.21 1.34
C ALA A 304 14.04 1.58 0.71
N ASP A 305 14.54 0.51 1.32
CA ASP A 305 15.68 -0.27 0.81
C ASP A 305 15.36 -0.91 -0.55
N ALA A 306 14.15 -1.42 -0.74
CA ALA A 306 13.72 -2.01 -2.00
C ALA A 306 13.62 -0.95 -3.12
N LEU A 307 13.05 0.23 -2.82
CA LEU A 307 12.96 1.33 -3.78
C LEU A 307 14.34 1.91 -4.13
N ALA A 308 15.25 2.00 -3.16
CA ALA A 308 16.61 2.49 -3.39
C ALA A 308 17.41 1.59 -4.33
N LYS A 309 17.15 0.28 -4.32
CA LYS A 309 17.78 -0.72 -5.20
C LYS A 309 17.14 -0.80 -6.58
N ALA A 310 15.92 -0.30 -6.74
CA ALA A 310 15.16 -0.42 -7.98
C ALA A 310 15.67 0.54 -9.08
N ASP A 311 15.45 0.15 -10.32
CA ASP A 311 15.66 1.06 -11.46
C ASP A 311 14.66 2.23 -11.38
N LYS A 312 15.20 3.44 -11.23
CA LYS A 312 14.41 4.66 -11.13
C LYS A 312 13.59 4.95 -12.38
N ALA A 313 14.09 4.60 -13.56
CA ALA A 313 13.34 4.76 -14.80
C ALA A 313 12.12 3.82 -14.84
N TRP A 314 12.26 2.62 -14.31
CA TRP A 314 11.14 1.70 -14.13
C TRP A 314 10.14 2.23 -13.10
N LEU A 315 10.60 2.66 -11.92
CA LEU A 315 9.73 3.25 -10.88
C LEU A 315 8.96 4.47 -11.39
N ALA A 316 9.60 5.34 -12.18
CA ALA A 316 8.97 6.54 -12.73
C ALA A 316 7.76 6.20 -13.61
N ARG A 317 7.78 5.07 -14.31
CA ARG A 317 6.69 4.62 -15.16
C ARG A 317 5.51 4.05 -14.40
N LEU A 318 5.67 3.72 -13.11
CA LEU A 318 4.54 3.38 -12.24
C LEU A 318 3.63 4.60 -12.01
N ILE A 319 4.21 5.81 -11.97
CA ILE A 319 3.46 7.06 -11.82
C ILE A 319 2.98 7.48 -13.21
N THR A 320 1.82 6.96 -13.60
CA THR A 320 1.26 7.18 -14.94
C THR A 320 0.61 8.55 -15.09
N ARG A 321 0.23 9.19 -13.98
CA ARG A 321 -0.40 10.50 -14.04
C ARG A 321 -0.02 11.36 -12.84
N ARG A 322 0.39 12.61 -13.12
CA ARG A 322 0.67 13.66 -12.13
C ARG A 322 -0.33 14.77 -12.30
N VAL A 323 -1.00 15.15 -11.24
CA VAL A 323 -2.09 16.11 -11.24
C VAL A 323 -1.74 17.23 -10.26
N PRO A 324 -1.68 18.51 -10.70
CA PRO A 324 -1.46 19.61 -9.76
C PRO A 324 -2.66 19.80 -8.82
N LEU A 325 -2.41 20.23 -7.58
CA LEU A 325 -3.45 20.44 -6.56
C LEU A 325 -4.62 21.31 -7.05
N ALA A 326 -4.36 22.30 -7.89
CA ALA A 326 -5.42 23.16 -8.46
C ALA A 326 -6.46 22.38 -9.30
N ARG A 327 -6.07 21.23 -9.83
CA ARG A 327 -6.93 20.34 -10.63
C ARG A 327 -7.20 19.01 -9.92
N TRP A 328 -7.20 19.02 -8.59
CA TRP A 328 -7.29 17.83 -7.74
C TRP A 328 -8.39 16.83 -8.16
N HIS A 329 -9.54 17.30 -8.66
CA HIS A 329 -10.66 16.46 -9.09
C HIS A 329 -10.24 15.45 -10.17
N GLU A 330 -9.32 15.81 -11.07
CA GLU A 330 -8.82 14.90 -12.10
C GLU A 330 -8.07 13.69 -11.50
N ALA A 331 -7.51 13.82 -10.30
CA ALA A 331 -6.79 12.72 -9.66
C ALA A 331 -7.74 11.57 -9.22
N PHE A 332 -9.02 11.86 -9.04
CA PHE A 332 -10.04 10.88 -8.68
C PHE A 332 -10.77 10.27 -9.88
N GLU A 333 -10.63 10.85 -11.08
CA GLU A 333 -11.11 10.24 -12.31
C GLU A 333 -10.39 8.90 -12.56
N GLN A 334 -11.14 7.86 -12.92
CA GLN A 334 -10.57 6.57 -13.30
C GLN A 334 -10.29 6.55 -14.80
N ARG A 335 -9.05 6.25 -15.17
CA ARG A 335 -8.65 6.02 -16.58
C ARG A 335 -8.07 4.62 -16.71
N GLY A 336 -8.36 3.94 -17.81
CA GLY A 336 -8.03 2.51 -17.99
C GLY A 336 -6.54 2.17 -17.85
N ASP A 337 -5.66 3.10 -18.22
CA ASP A 337 -4.20 2.92 -18.19
C ASP A 337 -3.53 3.43 -16.91
N ASP A 338 -4.30 3.97 -15.95
CA ASP A 338 -3.74 4.44 -14.70
C ASP A 338 -3.17 3.27 -13.88
N ILE A 339 -1.92 3.42 -13.45
CA ILE A 339 -1.28 2.56 -12.45
C ILE A 339 -1.25 3.33 -11.13
N LYS A 340 -0.43 4.37 -11.02
CA LYS A 340 -0.41 5.27 -9.86
C LYS A 340 -0.69 6.69 -10.31
N VAL A 341 -1.70 7.30 -9.71
CA VAL A 341 -2.02 8.72 -9.83
C VAL A 341 -1.44 9.44 -8.63
N VAL A 342 -0.77 10.56 -8.87
CA VAL A 342 -0.13 11.37 -7.84
C VAL A 342 -0.66 12.79 -7.92
N LEU A 343 -1.09 13.34 -6.81
CA LEU A 343 -1.44 14.74 -6.65
C LEU A 343 -0.18 15.50 -6.23
N GLU A 344 0.18 16.56 -6.98
CA GLU A 344 1.36 17.39 -6.70
C GLU A 344 0.95 18.68 -6.00
N PHE A 345 1.62 18.98 -4.89
CA PHE A 345 1.52 20.26 -4.22
C PHE A 345 2.52 21.23 -4.86
N ALA A 346 2.13 22.48 -5.02
CA ALA A 346 3.01 23.49 -5.59
C ALA A 346 4.28 23.62 -4.72
N ALA A 347 5.45 23.70 -5.40
CA ALA A 347 6.74 23.91 -4.76
C ALA A 347 6.84 25.28 -4.08
#